data_78b8c03d21a7f3297a5f9dfcf864512c
#
_entry.id   78b8c03d21a7f3297a5f9dfcf864512c
#
_cell.length_a   1.000
_cell.length_b   1.000
_cell.length_c   1.000
_cell.angle_alpha   90.00
_cell.angle_beta   90.00
_cell.angle_gamma   90.00
#
_symmetry.space_group_name_H-M   'P 1'
#
loop_
_entity.id
_entity.type
_entity.pdbx_description
1 polymer ?
#
loop_
_entity_poly.entity_id
_entity_poly.type
_entity_poly.pdbx_seq_one_letter_code
_entity_poly.pdbx_strand_id
1 'polypeptide(L)'
;QGLFHLIEQGECWVTFAGKQFHLKKDDLFFLPQNRPHFLGSSQQKRENSQQREQSNALFHVHQIGAGTPDLKMFCGTFYYQKPSLLIDSLPDYLHLSLQNTPVQPLVSLFLQEAEKPEQGTKSVIDALSNVLFIYILRHAQQIGLLNQGLLAALQDKRLNQVLEKILFSPQLDWNIEQLAELASMSRATFMRIFQQQLGMPPGKFLTQVRLEMAAVLLKNTQKTILAIALEVGYQSEAHFSKAFKAIYGFSPSQ
;
A
#
# COMPACT_ATOMS: atom_id res chain seq x y z
N GLN A 1 -7.39 3.32 1.01
CA GLN A 1 -7.28 2.14 1.90
C GLN A 1 -7.07 0.88 1.07
N GLY A 2 -6.36 -0.10 1.64
CA GLY A 2 -6.20 -1.44 1.09
C GLY A 2 -6.84 -2.45 2.02
N LEU A 3 -7.29 -3.57 1.48
CA LEU A 3 -7.95 -4.64 2.21
C LEU A 3 -7.13 -5.93 2.07
N PHE A 4 -7.00 -6.68 3.13
CA PHE A 4 -6.41 -8.02 3.06
C PHE A 4 -7.31 -9.08 3.71
N HIS A 5 -7.17 -10.29 3.21
CA HIS A 5 -7.76 -11.51 3.74
C HIS A 5 -6.67 -12.51 4.03
N LEU A 6 -6.63 -13.02 5.25
CA LEU A 6 -5.68 -14.02 5.70
C LEU A 6 -6.45 -15.26 6.15
N ILE A 7 -6.13 -16.41 5.60
CA ILE A 7 -6.79 -17.68 5.94
C ILE A 7 -6.09 -18.29 7.14
N GLU A 8 -6.80 -18.36 8.28
CA GLU A 8 -6.35 -19.01 9.50
C GLU A 8 -6.60 -20.53 9.47
N GLN A 9 -7.77 -20.93 8.96
CA GLN A 9 -8.19 -22.31 8.89
C GLN A 9 -9.09 -22.54 7.66
N GLY A 10 -8.98 -23.72 7.06
CA GLY A 10 -9.79 -24.09 5.89
C GLY A 10 -9.30 -23.48 4.60
N GLU A 11 -10.21 -23.30 3.67
CA GLU A 11 -9.94 -22.76 2.34
C GLU A 11 -11.15 -22.00 1.79
N CYS A 12 -10.91 -21.02 0.92
CA CYS A 12 -11.96 -20.27 0.25
C CYS A 12 -11.54 -19.86 -1.17
N TRP A 13 -12.51 -19.35 -1.91
CA TRP A 13 -12.30 -18.80 -3.23
C TRP A 13 -12.51 -17.30 -3.22
N VAL A 14 -11.57 -16.57 -3.83
CA VAL A 14 -11.70 -15.13 -4.12
C VAL A 14 -11.97 -14.97 -5.59
N THR A 15 -13.05 -14.26 -5.94
CA THR A 15 -13.31 -13.83 -7.32
C THR A 15 -12.99 -12.34 -7.42
N PHE A 16 -12.02 -12.01 -8.26
CA PHE A 16 -11.57 -10.65 -8.50
C PHE A 16 -11.29 -10.41 -9.99
N ALA A 17 -11.86 -9.33 -10.54
CA ALA A 17 -11.70 -8.96 -11.95
C ALA A 17 -11.94 -10.13 -12.94
N GLY A 18 -12.95 -10.96 -12.67
CA GLY A 18 -13.32 -12.13 -13.49
C GLY A 18 -12.40 -13.34 -13.33
N LYS A 19 -11.38 -13.28 -12.48
CA LYS A 19 -10.49 -14.39 -12.15
C LYS A 19 -10.86 -14.99 -10.80
N GLN A 20 -10.58 -16.28 -10.63
CA GLN A 20 -10.80 -17.01 -9.38
C GLN A 20 -9.47 -17.43 -8.80
N PHE A 21 -9.32 -17.23 -7.49
CA PHE A 21 -8.13 -17.58 -6.71
C PHE A 21 -8.55 -18.50 -5.58
N HIS A 22 -7.87 -19.62 -5.44
CA HIS A 22 -8.07 -20.57 -4.37
C HIS A 22 -7.10 -20.20 -3.22
N LEU A 23 -7.65 -19.80 -2.09
CA LEU A 23 -6.88 -19.49 -0.88
C LEU A 23 -6.96 -20.66 0.09
N LYS A 24 -5.82 -21.04 0.63
CA LYS A 24 -5.67 -22.09 1.65
C LYS A 24 -5.14 -21.50 2.95
N LYS A 25 -5.10 -22.31 3.98
CA LYS A 25 -4.48 -21.92 5.25
C LYS A 25 -3.11 -21.27 5.02
N ASP A 26 -2.85 -20.18 5.73
CA ASP A 26 -1.67 -19.33 5.68
C ASP A 26 -1.53 -18.53 4.37
N ASP A 27 -2.54 -18.54 3.47
CA ASP A 27 -2.56 -17.64 2.32
C ASP A 27 -3.11 -16.27 2.71
N LEU A 28 -2.49 -15.23 2.15
CA LEU A 28 -2.92 -13.85 2.26
C LEU A 28 -3.26 -13.31 0.86
N PHE A 29 -4.44 -12.70 0.74
CA PHE A 29 -4.88 -12.00 -0.45
C PHE A 29 -5.01 -10.52 -0.13
N PHE A 30 -4.17 -9.69 -0.73
CA PHE A 30 -4.13 -8.24 -0.49
C PHE A 30 -4.58 -7.46 -1.71
N LEU A 31 -5.47 -6.53 -1.50
CA LEU A 31 -6.05 -5.61 -2.49
C LEU A 31 -5.64 -4.17 -2.15
N PRO A 32 -4.54 -3.64 -2.70
CA PRO A 32 -4.02 -2.30 -2.36
C PRO A 32 -5.02 -1.18 -2.60
N GLN A 33 -5.90 -1.33 -3.59
CA GLN A 33 -6.90 -0.32 -3.95
C GLN A 33 -8.30 -0.62 -3.38
N ASN A 34 -8.45 -1.67 -2.55
CA ASN A 34 -9.74 -2.11 -2.00
C ASN A 34 -10.85 -2.23 -3.08
N ARG A 35 -10.49 -2.81 -4.23
CA ARG A 35 -11.45 -3.00 -5.33
C ARG A 35 -12.48 -4.07 -4.99
N PRO A 36 -13.70 -3.98 -5.56
CA PRO A 36 -14.76 -4.97 -5.34
C PRO A 36 -14.30 -6.39 -5.70
N HIS A 37 -14.58 -7.32 -4.81
CA HIS A 37 -14.27 -8.73 -4.95
C HIS A 37 -15.33 -9.56 -4.22
N PHE A 38 -15.33 -10.85 -4.45
CA PHE A 38 -16.26 -11.78 -3.83
C PHE A 38 -15.50 -12.92 -3.15
N LEU A 39 -15.94 -13.28 -1.96
CA LEU A 39 -15.42 -14.42 -1.18
C LEU A 39 -16.48 -15.50 -1.10
N GLY A 40 -16.11 -16.76 -1.30
CA GLY A 40 -17.02 -17.90 -1.22
C GLY A 40 -16.31 -19.17 -0.78
N SER A 41 -17.04 -20.05 -0.08
CA SER A 41 -16.56 -21.39 0.32
C SER A 41 -16.51 -22.38 -0.85
N SER A 42 -17.06 -22.03 -2.06
CA SER A 42 -17.03 -22.81 -3.30
C SER A 42 -16.90 -21.89 -4.51
N GLN A 43 -16.53 -22.45 -5.66
CA GLN A 43 -16.48 -21.71 -6.93
C GLN A 43 -17.85 -21.18 -7.38
N GLN A 44 -18.95 -21.71 -6.87
CA GLN A 44 -20.30 -21.28 -7.20
C GLN A 44 -20.87 -20.37 -6.11
N LYS A 45 -21.45 -19.25 -6.54
CA LYS A 45 -22.18 -18.34 -5.67
C LYS A 45 -23.40 -19.06 -5.07
N ARG A 46 -23.43 -19.22 -3.75
CA ARG A 46 -24.62 -19.69 -3.03
C ARG A 46 -25.30 -18.50 -2.39
N GLU A 47 -26.58 -18.32 -2.68
CA GLU A 47 -27.45 -17.35 -2.03
C GLU A 47 -28.06 -18.01 -0.78
N ASN A 48 -28.18 -17.21 0.31
CA ASN A 48 -28.82 -17.56 1.57
C ASN A 48 -28.04 -18.46 2.55
N SER A 49 -27.14 -17.84 3.31
CA SER A 49 -26.74 -18.36 4.61
C SER A 49 -27.12 -17.35 5.71
N GLN A 50 -27.61 -17.86 6.86
CA GLN A 50 -27.85 -17.01 8.02
C GLN A 50 -26.52 -16.42 8.49
N GLN A 51 -26.45 -15.10 8.53
CA GLN A 51 -25.30 -14.36 9.05
C GLN A 51 -25.59 -13.97 10.51
N ARG A 52 -24.63 -14.19 11.38
CA ARG A 52 -24.61 -13.64 12.73
C ARG A 52 -23.45 -12.68 12.86
N GLU A 53 -23.70 -11.49 13.33
CA GLU A 53 -22.68 -10.50 13.61
C GLU A 53 -22.48 -10.37 15.11
N GLN A 54 -21.25 -10.49 15.54
CA GLN A 54 -20.81 -10.16 16.89
C GLN A 54 -19.72 -9.10 16.77
N SER A 55 -19.87 -8.01 17.48
CA SER A 55 -18.86 -6.94 17.48
C SER A 55 -18.37 -6.72 18.91
N ASN A 56 -17.07 -6.60 19.06
CA ASN A 56 -16.49 -5.90 20.18
C ASN A 56 -15.99 -4.51 19.73
N ALA A 57 -15.42 -3.74 20.63
CA ALA A 57 -14.99 -2.36 20.32
C ALA A 57 -13.96 -2.24 19.18
N LEU A 58 -13.27 -3.32 18.81
CA LEU A 58 -12.16 -3.32 17.85
C LEU A 58 -12.38 -4.26 16.67
N PHE A 59 -13.16 -5.32 16.84
CA PHE A 59 -13.32 -6.37 15.84
C PHE A 59 -14.79 -6.66 15.56
N HIS A 60 -15.10 -6.85 14.28
CA HIS A 60 -16.38 -7.34 13.80
C HIS A 60 -16.21 -8.80 13.40
N VAL A 61 -16.91 -9.69 14.08
CA VAL A 61 -16.92 -11.12 13.78
C VAL A 61 -18.19 -11.44 12.99
N HIS A 62 -18.02 -11.87 11.77
CA HIS A 62 -19.11 -12.35 10.92
C HIS A 62 -19.12 -13.88 10.93
N GLN A 63 -20.14 -14.47 11.51
CA GLN A 63 -20.33 -15.92 11.46
C GLN A 63 -21.40 -16.26 10.42
N ILE A 64 -21.04 -17.13 9.48
CA ILE A 64 -21.95 -17.62 8.44
C ILE A 64 -22.19 -19.12 8.71
N GLY A 65 -23.46 -19.50 8.90
CA GLY A 65 -23.85 -20.86 9.25
C GLY A 65 -23.85 -21.15 10.74
N ALA A 66 -24.06 -22.43 11.11
CA ALA A 66 -24.12 -22.91 12.48
C ALA A 66 -23.14 -24.07 12.67
N GLY A 67 -22.53 -24.18 13.87
CA GLY A 67 -21.59 -25.24 14.23
C GLY A 67 -20.12 -24.79 14.26
N THR A 68 -19.22 -25.78 14.22
CA THR A 68 -17.78 -25.51 14.14
C THR A 68 -17.43 -24.95 12.76
N PRO A 69 -16.73 -23.82 12.66
CA PRO A 69 -16.43 -23.22 11.37
C PRO A 69 -15.43 -24.07 10.58
N ASP A 70 -15.73 -24.33 9.31
CA ASP A 70 -14.83 -24.97 8.37
C ASP A 70 -13.77 -23.98 7.84
N LEU A 71 -14.12 -22.69 7.82
CA LEU A 71 -13.27 -21.59 7.39
C LEU A 71 -13.18 -20.55 8.51
N LYS A 72 -11.95 -20.19 8.87
CA LYS A 72 -11.64 -19.00 9.66
C LYS A 72 -10.73 -18.08 8.88
N MET A 73 -11.09 -16.81 8.82
CA MET A 73 -10.38 -15.81 8.06
C MET A 73 -10.28 -14.51 8.87
N PHE A 74 -9.10 -13.93 8.86
CA PHE A 74 -8.87 -12.59 9.41
C PHE A 74 -8.84 -11.57 8.26
N CYS A 75 -9.67 -10.55 8.36
CA CYS A 75 -9.71 -9.47 7.39
C CYS A 75 -9.30 -8.17 8.05
N GLY A 76 -8.47 -7.40 7.38
CA GLY A 76 -8.01 -6.12 7.88
C GLY A 76 -7.91 -5.08 6.78
N THR A 77 -7.93 -3.81 7.20
CA THR A 77 -7.81 -2.68 6.30
C THR A 77 -6.59 -1.85 6.66
N PHE A 78 -5.72 -1.63 5.67
CA PHE A 78 -4.65 -0.65 5.77
C PHE A 78 -5.15 0.72 5.34
N TYR A 79 -4.95 1.72 6.18
CA TYR A 79 -5.27 3.12 5.87
C TYR A 79 -3.99 3.84 5.48
N TYR A 80 -3.96 4.41 4.29
CA TYR A 80 -2.85 5.22 3.79
C TYR A 80 -3.38 6.45 3.06
N GLN A 81 -2.52 7.44 3.02
CA GLN A 81 -2.83 8.69 2.33
C GLN A 81 -2.83 8.44 0.81
N LYS A 82 -3.79 9.00 0.10
CA LYS A 82 -3.85 8.99 -1.36
C LYS A 82 -3.82 10.43 -1.90
N PRO A 83 -3.20 10.62 -3.05
CA PRO A 83 -2.44 9.65 -3.84
C PRO A 83 -1.14 9.20 -3.14
N SER A 84 -0.60 8.05 -3.51
CA SER A 84 0.65 7.51 -2.98
C SER A 84 1.44 6.80 -4.07
N LEU A 85 2.66 7.26 -4.34
CA LEU A 85 3.56 6.65 -5.33
C LEU A 85 3.79 5.16 -5.07
N LEU A 86 3.92 4.78 -3.81
CA LEU A 86 4.10 3.39 -3.43
C LEU A 86 2.84 2.57 -3.75
N ILE A 87 1.70 2.98 -3.17
CA ILE A 87 0.45 2.21 -3.25
C ILE A 87 -0.09 2.18 -4.68
N ASP A 88 0.00 3.32 -5.40
CA ASP A 88 -0.51 3.45 -6.76
C ASP A 88 0.36 2.67 -7.77
N SER A 89 1.59 2.30 -7.39
CA SER A 89 2.49 1.45 -8.18
C SER A 89 2.36 -0.04 -7.88
N LEU A 90 1.60 -0.44 -6.86
CA LEU A 90 1.37 -1.85 -6.57
C LEU A 90 0.40 -2.48 -7.58
N PRO A 91 0.52 -3.79 -7.85
CA PRO A 91 -0.46 -4.50 -8.68
C PRO A 91 -1.85 -4.48 -8.03
N ASP A 92 -2.88 -4.74 -8.82
CA ASP A 92 -4.28 -4.72 -8.39
C ASP A 92 -4.56 -5.67 -7.21
N TYR A 93 -3.79 -6.75 -7.11
CA TYR A 93 -3.83 -7.70 -6.00
C TYR A 93 -2.47 -8.35 -5.78
N LEU A 94 -2.25 -8.87 -4.58
CA LEU A 94 -1.15 -9.77 -4.22
C LEU A 94 -1.74 -11.02 -3.58
N HIS A 95 -1.42 -12.20 -4.10
CA HIS A 95 -1.72 -13.50 -3.50
C HIS A 95 -0.40 -14.13 -3.04
N LEU A 96 -0.27 -14.33 -1.74
CA LEU A 96 0.96 -14.76 -1.08
C LEU A 96 0.67 -15.93 -0.17
N SER A 97 1.52 -16.96 -0.16
CA SER A 97 1.56 -17.91 0.94
C SER A 97 2.53 -17.42 2.01
N LEU A 98 2.05 -17.33 3.24
CA LEU A 98 2.86 -16.92 4.40
C LEU A 98 3.45 -18.13 5.13
N GLN A 99 3.23 -19.34 4.64
CA GLN A 99 3.75 -20.56 5.22
C GLN A 99 5.29 -20.55 5.26
N ASN A 100 5.87 -20.88 6.40
CA ASN A 100 7.32 -20.88 6.62
C ASN A 100 8.00 -19.51 6.41
N THR A 101 7.26 -18.43 6.58
CA THR A 101 7.81 -17.07 6.52
C THR A 101 7.94 -16.47 7.92
N PRO A 102 8.78 -15.44 8.13
CA PRO A 102 8.85 -14.68 9.38
C PRO A 102 7.53 -13.97 9.75
N VAL A 103 6.56 -13.93 8.84
CA VAL A 103 5.25 -13.31 9.06
C VAL A 103 4.33 -14.18 9.91
N GLN A 104 4.53 -15.50 9.91
CA GLN A 104 3.65 -16.43 10.60
C GLN A 104 3.53 -16.19 12.13
N PRO A 105 4.62 -15.93 12.89
CA PRO A 105 4.53 -15.52 14.29
C PRO A 105 3.80 -14.20 14.50
N LEU A 106 3.95 -13.25 13.57
CA LEU A 106 3.26 -11.97 13.60
C LEU A 106 1.75 -12.15 13.48
N VAL A 107 1.31 -13.01 12.57
CA VAL A 107 -0.11 -13.38 12.42
C VAL A 107 -0.67 -13.99 13.70
N SER A 108 0.09 -14.85 14.35
CA SER A 108 -0.32 -15.45 15.63
C SER A 108 -0.55 -14.40 16.72
N LEU A 109 0.28 -13.35 16.76
CA LEU A 109 0.08 -12.23 17.69
C LEU A 109 -1.21 -11.44 17.36
N PHE A 110 -1.49 -11.21 16.08
CA PHE A 110 -2.75 -10.57 15.68
C PHE A 110 -3.97 -11.34 16.17
N LEU A 111 -3.97 -12.66 15.95
CA LEU A 111 -5.08 -13.51 16.34
C LEU A 111 -5.27 -13.52 17.85
N GLN A 112 -4.16 -13.59 18.61
CA GLN A 112 -4.18 -13.53 20.07
C GLN A 112 -4.79 -12.23 20.59
N GLU A 113 -4.39 -11.09 20.04
CA GLU A 113 -4.94 -9.77 20.38
C GLU A 113 -6.42 -9.63 19.99
N ALA A 114 -6.81 -10.25 18.88
CA ALA A 114 -8.21 -10.24 18.44
C ALA A 114 -9.12 -11.11 19.30
N GLU A 115 -8.63 -12.28 19.76
CA GLU A 115 -9.40 -13.20 20.60
C GLU A 115 -9.56 -12.69 22.03
N LYS A 116 -8.54 -12.04 22.59
CA LYS A 116 -8.52 -11.55 23.98
C LYS A 116 -8.07 -10.09 24.05
N PRO A 117 -8.95 -9.14 23.67
CA PRO A 117 -8.62 -7.72 23.74
C PRO A 117 -8.33 -7.27 25.17
N GLU A 118 -7.19 -6.61 25.37
CA GLU A 118 -6.74 -6.04 26.64
C GLU A 118 -6.54 -4.53 26.50
N GLN A 119 -6.14 -3.87 27.60
CA GLN A 119 -5.78 -2.46 27.53
C GLN A 119 -4.58 -2.26 26.60
N GLY A 120 -4.70 -1.40 25.60
CA GLY A 120 -3.67 -1.14 24.60
C GLY A 120 -3.74 -1.99 23.34
N THR A 121 -4.65 -2.97 23.23
CA THR A 121 -4.84 -3.82 22.04
C THR A 121 -4.87 -3.03 20.74
N LYS A 122 -5.58 -1.88 20.69
CA LYS A 122 -5.59 -1.04 19.49
C LYS A 122 -4.20 -0.60 19.06
N SER A 123 -3.37 -0.15 19.99
CA SER A 123 -1.99 0.29 19.69
C SER A 123 -1.11 -0.88 19.23
N VAL A 124 -1.31 -2.07 19.83
CA VAL A 124 -0.60 -3.29 19.42
C VAL A 124 -1.01 -3.67 17.99
N ILE A 125 -2.31 -3.71 17.68
CA ILE A 125 -2.82 -4.03 16.34
C ILE A 125 -2.30 -3.02 15.30
N ASP A 126 -2.31 -1.71 15.60
CA ASP A 126 -1.80 -0.68 14.69
C ASP A 126 -0.29 -0.88 14.41
N ALA A 127 0.51 -1.20 15.43
CA ALA A 127 1.94 -1.47 15.27
C ALA A 127 2.19 -2.76 14.47
N LEU A 128 1.50 -3.85 14.80
CA LEU A 128 1.58 -5.12 14.09
C LEU A 128 1.16 -4.95 12.62
N SER A 129 0.13 -4.15 12.34
CA SER A 129 -0.35 -3.86 10.98
C SER A 129 0.73 -3.21 10.12
N ASN A 130 1.48 -2.24 10.67
CA ASN A 130 2.59 -1.61 9.97
C ASN A 130 3.70 -2.62 9.64
N VAL A 131 4.05 -3.48 10.60
CA VAL A 131 5.05 -4.53 10.40
C VAL A 131 4.56 -5.54 9.35
N LEU A 132 3.31 -6.00 9.45
CA LEU A 132 2.70 -6.91 8.48
C LEU A 132 2.74 -6.34 7.06
N PHE A 133 2.37 -5.07 6.89
CA PHE A 133 2.40 -4.41 5.59
C PHE A 133 3.81 -4.43 4.96
N ILE A 134 4.84 -4.10 5.75
CA ILE A 134 6.24 -4.14 5.29
C ILE A 134 6.62 -5.57 4.87
N TYR A 135 6.26 -6.57 5.65
CA TYR A 135 6.59 -7.97 5.33
C TYR A 135 5.83 -8.49 4.11
N ILE A 136 4.58 -8.10 3.91
CA ILE A 136 3.82 -8.41 2.68
C ILE A 136 4.58 -7.91 1.46
N LEU A 137 5.02 -6.64 1.47
CA LEU A 137 5.76 -6.05 0.36
C LEU A 137 7.11 -6.72 0.14
N ARG A 138 7.87 -6.99 1.21
CA ARG A 138 9.16 -7.69 1.13
C ARG A 138 9.01 -9.10 0.55
N HIS A 139 8.03 -9.86 1.03
CA HIS A 139 7.80 -11.21 0.55
C HIS A 139 7.32 -11.21 -0.90
N ALA A 140 6.38 -10.34 -1.28
CA ALA A 140 5.94 -10.17 -2.65
C ALA A 140 7.11 -9.83 -3.60
N GLN A 141 8.06 -9.02 -3.14
CA GLN A 141 9.25 -8.67 -3.89
C GLN A 141 10.22 -9.86 -4.04
N GLN A 142 10.45 -10.62 -2.96
CA GLN A 142 11.32 -11.80 -2.97
C GLN A 142 10.83 -12.89 -3.93
N ILE A 143 9.53 -13.08 -4.04
CA ILE A 143 8.93 -14.08 -4.95
C ILE A 143 8.61 -13.51 -6.35
N GLY A 144 9.05 -12.29 -6.65
CA GLY A 144 8.98 -11.70 -7.99
C GLY A 144 7.61 -11.17 -8.41
N LEU A 145 6.69 -10.92 -7.48
CA LEU A 145 5.38 -10.33 -7.79
C LEU A 145 5.44 -8.81 -8.01
N LEU A 146 6.49 -8.15 -7.51
CA LEU A 146 6.71 -6.70 -7.65
C LEU A 146 7.87 -6.44 -8.62
N ASN A 147 7.65 -6.67 -9.90
CA ASN A 147 8.64 -6.52 -10.97
C ASN A 147 8.54 -5.19 -11.73
N GLN A 148 7.60 -4.36 -11.37
CA GLN A 148 7.38 -3.00 -11.89
C GLN A 148 6.99 -2.05 -10.75
N GLY A 149 7.02 -0.74 -11.01
CA GLY A 149 6.67 0.28 -10.03
C GLY A 149 7.83 0.71 -9.14
N LEU A 150 7.52 1.49 -8.10
CA LEU A 150 8.52 2.12 -7.25
C LEU A 150 9.49 1.13 -6.59
N LEU A 151 8.96 0.03 -6.02
CA LEU A 151 9.80 -0.94 -5.32
C LEU A 151 10.74 -1.69 -6.24
N ALA A 152 10.31 -2.03 -7.46
CA ALA A 152 11.16 -2.64 -8.46
C ALA A 152 12.24 -1.65 -8.95
N ALA A 153 11.85 -0.40 -9.20
CA ALA A 153 12.77 0.65 -9.65
C ALA A 153 13.84 0.98 -8.60
N LEU A 154 13.52 0.92 -7.31
CA LEU A 154 14.48 1.06 -6.21
C LEU A 154 15.51 -0.08 -6.15
N GLN A 155 15.23 -1.25 -6.73
CA GLN A 155 16.20 -2.35 -6.84
C GLN A 155 16.98 -2.32 -8.16
N ASP A 156 16.54 -1.55 -9.14
CA ASP A 156 17.30 -1.38 -10.40
C ASP A 156 18.54 -0.53 -10.11
N LYS A 157 19.72 -1.15 -10.22
CA LYS A 157 21.02 -0.49 -9.95
C LYS A 157 21.22 0.81 -10.72
N ARG A 158 20.53 0.98 -11.86
CA ARG A 158 20.62 2.16 -12.72
C ARG A 158 19.78 3.31 -12.18
N LEU A 159 18.62 3.02 -11.57
CA LEU A 159 17.65 4.02 -11.09
C LEU A 159 17.73 4.28 -9.59
N ASN A 160 18.28 3.33 -8.81
CA ASN A 160 18.30 3.40 -7.34
C ASN A 160 18.86 4.75 -6.84
N GLN A 161 20.06 5.14 -7.30
CA GLN A 161 20.69 6.39 -6.86
C GLN A 161 19.86 7.63 -7.22
N VAL A 162 19.23 7.64 -8.40
CA VAL A 162 18.36 8.73 -8.82
C VAL A 162 17.13 8.82 -7.93
N LEU A 163 16.49 7.67 -7.68
CA LEU A 163 15.28 7.61 -6.85
C LEU A 163 15.58 7.98 -5.40
N GLU A 164 16.68 7.50 -4.83
CA GLU A 164 17.13 7.91 -3.50
C GLU A 164 17.33 9.42 -3.41
N LYS A 165 18.02 10.02 -4.38
CA LYS A 165 18.24 11.46 -4.41
C LYS A 165 16.92 12.25 -4.48
N ILE A 166 15.99 11.83 -5.33
CA ILE A 166 14.68 12.49 -5.43
C ILE A 166 13.87 12.31 -4.15
N LEU A 167 13.84 11.12 -3.57
CA LEU A 167 13.06 10.82 -2.37
C LEU A 167 13.59 11.52 -1.11
N PHE A 168 14.92 11.59 -0.94
CA PHE A 168 15.53 12.20 0.25
C PHE A 168 15.80 13.71 0.12
N SER A 169 15.84 14.23 -1.09
CA SER A 169 16.10 15.65 -1.34
C SER A 169 15.22 16.21 -2.45
N PRO A 170 13.88 16.07 -2.33
CA PRO A 170 12.95 16.51 -3.39
C PRO A 170 12.93 18.03 -3.57
N GLN A 171 13.36 18.80 -2.55
CA GLN A 171 13.42 20.26 -2.58
C GLN A 171 14.48 20.83 -3.54
N LEU A 172 15.46 20.01 -3.92
CA LEU A 172 16.50 20.45 -4.85
C LEU A 172 15.96 20.61 -6.27
N ASP A 173 16.57 21.51 -7.04
CA ASP A 173 16.17 21.77 -8.43
C ASP A 173 16.80 20.74 -9.38
N TRP A 174 16.24 19.53 -9.35
CA TRP A 174 16.68 18.42 -10.19
C TRP A 174 16.28 18.66 -11.65
N ASN A 175 17.25 18.76 -12.55
CA ASN A 175 17.00 18.72 -13.99
C ASN A 175 17.25 17.32 -14.57
N ILE A 176 16.73 17.09 -15.77
CA ILE A 176 16.78 15.77 -16.41
C ILE A 176 18.22 15.36 -16.75
N GLU A 177 19.07 16.31 -17.10
CA GLU A 177 20.47 16.10 -17.43
C GLU A 177 21.25 15.56 -16.20
N GLN A 178 21.10 16.20 -15.05
CA GLN A 178 21.69 15.75 -13.79
C GLN A 178 21.20 14.36 -13.38
N LEU A 179 19.90 14.09 -13.49
CA LEU A 179 19.32 12.78 -13.15
C LEU A 179 19.82 11.69 -14.11
N ALA A 180 19.95 11.98 -15.39
CA ALA A 180 20.49 11.06 -16.38
C ALA A 180 21.98 10.76 -16.14
N GLU A 181 22.76 11.76 -15.75
CA GLU A 181 24.17 11.62 -15.37
C GLU A 181 24.33 10.72 -14.13
N LEU A 182 23.52 10.93 -13.07
CA LEU A 182 23.48 10.06 -11.91
C LEU A 182 23.18 8.60 -12.26
N ALA A 183 22.35 8.37 -13.27
CA ALA A 183 22.04 7.05 -13.80
C ALA A 183 23.10 6.51 -14.78
N SER A 184 24.14 7.28 -15.08
CA SER A 184 25.15 6.97 -16.12
C SER A 184 24.50 6.65 -17.47
N MET A 185 23.50 7.44 -17.87
CA MET A 185 22.71 7.25 -19.09
C MET A 185 22.66 8.52 -19.93
N SER A 186 22.41 8.37 -21.24
CA SER A 186 21.96 9.48 -22.04
C SER A 186 20.55 9.93 -21.59
N ARG A 187 20.23 11.22 -21.77
CA ARG A 187 18.91 11.78 -21.48
C ARG A 187 17.76 10.95 -22.05
N ALA A 188 17.86 10.57 -23.33
CA ALA A 188 16.81 9.78 -23.99
C ALA A 188 16.64 8.37 -23.39
N THR A 189 17.74 7.71 -23.08
CA THR A 189 17.74 6.39 -22.44
C THR A 189 17.15 6.45 -21.02
N PHE A 190 17.57 7.45 -20.24
CA PHE A 190 17.05 7.68 -18.89
C PHE A 190 15.54 7.90 -18.90
N MET A 191 15.05 8.83 -19.71
CA MET A 191 13.61 9.11 -19.83
C MET A 191 12.80 7.87 -20.17
N ARG A 192 13.26 7.09 -21.16
CA ARG A 192 12.59 5.86 -21.58
C ARG A 192 12.55 4.81 -20.48
N ILE A 193 13.68 4.54 -19.81
CA ILE A 193 13.78 3.53 -18.74
C ILE A 193 12.96 3.96 -17.53
N PHE A 194 13.05 5.24 -17.13
CA PHE A 194 12.29 5.78 -16.02
C PHE A 194 10.79 5.66 -16.25
N GLN A 195 10.30 6.06 -17.43
CA GLN A 195 8.90 5.93 -17.83
C GLN A 195 8.45 4.47 -17.89
N GLN A 196 9.28 3.57 -18.37
CA GLN A 196 8.97 2.14 -18.44
C GLN A 196 8.84 1.50 -17.05
N GLN A 197 9.71 1.86 -16.10
CA GLN A 197 9.73 1.30 -14.74
C GLN A 197 8.67 1.90 -13.83
N LEU A 198 8.46 3.21 -13.89
CA LEU A 198 7.60 3.94 -12.96
C LEU A 198 6.24 4.35 -13.55
N GLY A 199 6.02 4.12 -14.86
CA GLY A 199 4.77 4.48 -15.52
C GLY A 199 4.58 5.99 -15.74
N MET A 200 5.55 6.83 -15.34
CA MET A 200 5.47 8.28 -15.44
C MET A 200 6.84 8.93 -15.68
N PRO A 201 6.91 10.14 -16.29
CA PRO A 201 8.17 10.85 -16.49
C PRO A 201 8.77 11.38 -15.17
N PRO A 202 10.12 11.59 -15.11
CA PRO A 202 10.82 12.02 -13.88
C PRO A 202 10.27 13.32 -13.28
N GLY A 203 9.92 14.31 -14.08
CA GLY A 203 9.37 15.58 -13.58
C GLY A 203 8.01 15.42 -12.89
N LYS A 204 7.15 14.53 -13.40
CA LYS A 204 5.88 14.20 -12.74
C LYS A 204 6.11 13.45 -11.44
N PHE A 205 7.06 12.52 -11.43
CA PHE A 205 7.47 11.78 -10.23
C PHE A 205 7.97 12.73 -9.14
N LEU A 206 8.91 13.63 -9.47
CA LEU A 206 9.42 14.64 -8.53
C LEU A 206 8.29 15.52 -7.97
N THR A 207 7.38 15.99 -8.83
CA THR A 207 6.22 16.76 -8.40
C THR A 207 5.38 16.00 -7.39
N GLN A 208 5.11 14.72 -7.65
CA GLN A 208 4.31 13.89 -6.74
C GLN A 208 5.02 13.65 -5.42
N VAL A 209 6.34 13.37 -5.41
CA VAL A 209 7.14 13.26 -4.18
C VAL A 209 7.05 14.53 -3.34
N ARG A 210 7.24 15.71 -3.96
CA ARG A 210 7.10 17.01 -3.27
C ARG A 210 5.73 17.18 -2.62
N LEU A 211 4.68 16.84 -3.34
CA LEU A 211 3.30 17.00 -2.85
C LEU A 211 2.92 15.97 -1.78
N GLU A 212 3.41 14.73 -1.87
CA GLU A 212 3.24 13.74 -0.79
C GLU A 212 3.95 14.18 0.49
N MET A 213 5.19 14.69 0.38
CA MET A 213 5.91 15.27 1.52
C MET A 213 5.16 16.49 2.10
N ALA A 214 4.66 17.38 1.25
CA ALA A 214 3.86 18.53 1.70
C ALA A 214 2.60 18.12 2.45
N ALA A 215 1.90 17.10 1.98
CA ALA A 215 0.70 16.60 2.64
C ALA A 215 0.98 16.04 4.05
N VAL A 216 2.15 15.41 4.24
CA VAL A 216 2.61 14.97 5.56
C VAL A 216 2.93 16.17 6.46
N LEU A 217 3.59 17.19 5.93
CA LEU A 217 3.92 18.42 6.68
C LEU A 217 2.68 19.21 7.08
N LEU A 218 1.71 19.34 6.17
CA LEU A 218 0.41 20.01 6.44
C LEU A 218 -0.35 19.34 7.58
N LYS A 219 -0.32 18.01 7.63
CA LYS A 219 -1.01 17.24 8.67
C LYS A 219 -0.31 17.27 10.03
N ASN A 220 1.03 17.28 10.04
CA ASN A 220 1.80 17.02 11.25
C ASN A 220 2.51 18.25 11.82
N THR A 221 2.40 19.41 11.18
CA THR A 221 3.07 20.65 11.63
C THR A 221 2.12 21.83 11.61
N GLN A 222 2.53 22.92 12.27
CA GLN A 222 1.82 24.22 12.28
C GLN A 222 2.49 25.23 11.33
N LYS A 223 3.29 24.76 10.36
CA LYS A 223 3.96 25.64 9.40
C LYS A 223 2.95 26.31 8.47
N THR A 224 3.28 27.52 8.03
CA THR A 224 2.47 28.21 7.01
C THR A 224 2.55 27.48 5.66
N ILE A 225 1.52 27.64 4.82
CA ILE A 225 1.48 27.04 3.48
C ILE A 225 2.70 27.47 2.66
N LEU A 226 3.08 28.75 2.74
CA LEU A 226 4.27 29.27 2.06
C LEU A 226 5.54 28.57 2.56
N ALA A 227 5.71 28.41 3.87
CA ALA A 227 6.88 27.72 4.44
C ALA A 227 6.98 26.26 3.95
N ILE A 228 5.86 25.53 3.93
CA ILE A 228 5.80 24.18 3.40
C ILE A 228 6.12 24.15 1.91
N ALA A 229 5.54 25.07 1.11
CA ALA A 229 5.81 25.18 -0.31
C ALA A 229 7.32 25.32 -0.60
N LEU A 230 7.97 26.24 0.09
CA LEU A 230 9.42 26.48 -0.04
C LEU A 230 10.23 25.23 0.40
N GLU A 231 9.86 24.62 1.52
CA GLU A 231 10.54 23.43 2.06
C GLU A 231 10.50 22.23 1.12
N VAL A 232 9.42 22.05 0.37
CA VAL A 232 9.29 20.95 -0.60
C VAL A 232 9.78 21.33 -2.00
N GLY A 233 10.34 22.53 -2.22
CA GLY A 233 11.01 22.95 -3.44
C GLY A 233 10.16 23.72 -4.44
N TYR A 234 9.04 24.33 -4.00
CA TYR A 234 8.30 25.31 -4.82
C TYR A 234 8.82 26.73 -4.58
N GLN A 235 8.81 27.52 -5.63
CA GLN A 235 9.28 28.93 -5.58
C GLN A 235 8.19 29.91 -5.09
N SER A 236 6.92 29.47 -5.07
CA SER A 236 5.81 30.30 -4.62
C SER A 236 4.65 29.46 -4.12
N GLU A 237 3.89 30.02 -3.16
CA GLU A 237 2.66 29.43 -2.63
C GLU A 237 1.59 29.21 -3.72
N ALA A 238 1.50 30.12 -4.70
CA ALA A 238 0.50 30.03 -5.78
C ALA A 238 0.74 28.79 -6.66
N HIS A 239 1.98 28.54 -7.09
CA HIS A 239 2.35 27.37 -7.88
C HIS A 239 2.16 26.07 -7.09
N PHE A 240 2.56 26.07 -5.83
CA PHE A 240 2.35 24.96 -4.91
C PHE A 240 0.85 24.63 -4.76
N SER A 241 0.02 25.62 -4.41
CA SER A 241 -1.41 25.43 -4.19
C SER A 241 -2.13 24.93 -5.44
N LYS A 242 -1.76 25.41 -6.61
CA LYS A 242 -2.29 24.93 -7.92
C LYS A 242 -1.93 23.46 -8.12
N ALA A 243 -0.66 23.09 -7.93
CA ALA A 243 -0.19 21.71 -8.10
C ALA A 243 -0.82 20.76 -7.07
N PHE A 244 -0.91 21.19 -5.80
CA PHE A 244 -1.53 20.44 -4.73
C PHE A 244 -3.01 20.16 -5.03
N LYS A 245 -3.78 21.21 -5.39
CA LYS A 245 -5.17 21.06 -5.76
C LYS A 245 -5.38 20.14 -6.97
N ALA A 246 -4.49 20.17 -7.95
CA ALA A 246 -4.57 19.28 -9.11
C ALA A 246 -4.42 17.80 -8.76
N ILE A 247 -3.65 17.48 -7.72
CA ILE A 247 -3.38 16.10 -7.28
C ILE A 247 -4.42 15.64 -6.22
N TYR A 248 -4.72 16.49 -5.23
CA TYR A 248 -5.56 16.13 -4.08
C TYR A 248 -7.04 16.51 -4.26
N GLY A 249 -7.36 17.38 -5.23
CA GLY A 249 -8.74 17.84 -5.48
C GLY A 249 -9.21 19.00 -4.58
N PHE A 250 -8.43 19.36 -3.55
CA PHE A 250 -8.73 20.44 -2.61
C PHE A 250 -7.48 21.30 -2.36
N SER A 251 -7.66 22.49 -1.79
CA SER A 251 -6.53 23.40 -1.51
C SER A 251 -5.76 22.95 -0.26
N PRO A 252 -4.45 23.29 -0.15
CA PRO A 252 -3.66 22.95 1.03
C PRO A 252 -4.13 23.62 2.32
N SER A 253 -5.03 24.60 2.25
CA SER A 253 -5.65 25.28 3.40
C SER A 253 -6.90 24.58 3.94
N GLN A 254 -7.38 23.54 3.28
CA GLN A 254 -8.55 22.71 3.67
C GLN A 254 -8.11 21.42 4.38
#